data_a5deb480fc1c4527ef0467c30a65a47b
#
_entry.id   a5deb480fc1c4527ef0467c30a65a47b
#
_cell.length_a   1.000
_cell.length_b   1.000
_cell.length_c   1.000
_cell.angle_alpha   90.00
_cell.angle_beta   90.00
_cell.angle_gamma   90.00
#
_symmetry.space_group_name_H-M   'P 1'
#
loop_
_entity.id
_entity.type
_entity.pdbx_description
1 polymer ?
#
loop_
_entity_poly.entity_id
_entity_poly.type
_entity_poly.pdbx_seq_one_letter_code
_entity_poly.pdbx_strand_id
1 'polypeptide(L)'
;MQEDKGKTGERMNGKMGKSVLLAVLLAGLMFAGCGSGDANPSVTEGMAAVEALDYQTALQCFDKAMTDGEDQRLSYRGQGLAYMGLTQYEAAAEAFEKALGAGSGRVDDLDYDINYYLATTYYKLGETEKGIQTYNAILALRPKDKLAYCLRGSLRLATDYERAKADFDKAISLAKEDYDLLINIYLSLERYGYREVGQEYLQTALGSEAKSMTDYQRGRMYYYLGDYDNARNYLEKARKSEGSAAILLLGQTYEELGDFNYAISVYNTYLEGDQTNASVYNRLGLCKMEMKMYEEALAAFQAGKNIENNDMMQTLRFNEIITYERLGNYKQAASLMSGYLSAYPDDETAQREYIFLKTR
;
A
#
# COMPACT_ATOMS: atom_id res chain seq x y z
N MET A 1 7.05 5.70 -40.37
CA MET A 1 7.54 6.21 -39.09
C MET A 1 6.47 5.93 -38.06
N GLN A 2 6.51 4.76 -37.43
CA GLN A 2 5.62 4.38 -36.33
C GLN A 2 6.29 4.80 -35.03
N GLU A 3 5.68 5.72 -34.31
CA GLU A 3 6.15 6.19 -33.03
C GLU A 3 5.94 5.13 -31.95
N ASP A 4 7.02 4.85 -31.26
CA ASP A 4 7.12 3.95 -30.11
C ASP A 4 6.45 4.58 -28.88
N LYS A 5 5.15 4.32 -28.68
CA LYS A 5 4.36 4.80 -27.53
C LYS A 5 4.34 3.86 -26.32
N GLY A 6 5.26 2.88 -26.25
CA GLY A 6 5.11 1.71 -25.38
C GLY A 6 5.97 1.61 -24.13
N LYS A 7 6.77 2.61 -23.70
CA LYS A 7 7.79 2.34 -22.64
C LYS A 7 7.78 3.19 -21.36
N THR A 8 6.88 4.14 -21.21
CA THR A 8 6.79 4.94 -19.96
C THR A 8 5.89 4.36 -18.89
N GLY A 9 4.98 3.46 -19.22
CA GLY A 9 4.00 2.87 -18.28
C GLY A 9 4.52 1.70 -17.44
N GLU A 10 5.53 0.96 -17.88
CA GLU A 10 5.93 -0.31 -17.24
C GLU A 10 6.76 -0.18 -15.95
N ARG A 11 7.35 0.99 -15.67
CA ARG A 11 8.23 1.17 -14.50
C ARG A 11 7.55 1.55 -13.18
N MET A 12 6.30 1.99 -13.20
CA MET A 12 5.58 2.38 -11.98
C MET A 12 5.02 1.19 -11.18
N ASN A 13 4.81 0.03 -11.80
CA ASN A 13 4.13 -1.12 -11.15
C ASN A 13 5.02 -1.97 -10.23
N GLY A 14 6.34 -1.85 -10.29
CA GLY A 14 7.24 -2.77 -9.57
C GLY A 14 7.35 -2.56 -8.05
N LYS A 15 7.08 -1.36 -7.53
CA LYS A 15 7.27 -1.04 -6.10
C LYS A 15 5.97 -0.85 -5.30
N MET A 16 4.86 -0.45 -5.90
CA MET A 16 3.57 -0.34 -5.21
C MET A 16 3.02 -1.68 -4.71
N GLY A 17 3.46 -2.78 -5.32
CA GLY A 17 2.95 -4.12 -5.03
C GLY A 17 3.31 -4.71 -3.66
N LYS A 18 4.28 -4.16 -2.92
CA LYS A 18 4.68 -4.71 -1.61
C LYS A 18 3.84 -4.20 -0.43
N SER A 19 3.14 -3.08 -0.61
CA SER A 19 2.41 -2.42 0.48
C SER A 19 0.95 -2.88 0.64
N VAL A 20 0.32 -3.44 -0.40
CA VAL A 20 -1.13 -3.74 -0.37
C VAL A 20 -1.48 -4.85 0.64
N LEU A 21 -0.64 -5.89 0.80
CA LEU A 21 -0.90 -6.94 1.80
C LEU A 21 -0.78 -6.41 3.24
N LEU A 22 0.09 -5.42 3.47
CA LEU A 22 0.28 -4.79 4.79
C LEU A 22 -0.87 -3.83 5.11
N ALA A 23 -1.37 -3.07 4.11
CA ALA A 23 -2.45 -2.10 4.29
C ALA A 23 -3.79 -2.76 4.67
N VAL A 24 -4.08 -3.96 4.17
CA VAL A 24 -5.31 -4.69 4.52
C VAL A 24 -5.33 -5.14 5.98
N LEU A 25 -4.16 -5.44 6.56
CA LEU A 25 -4.05 -5.87 7.96
C LEU A 25 -4.06 -4.71 8.95
N LEU A 26 -3.49 -3.55 8.59
CA LEU A 26 -3.43 -2.39 9.47
C LEU A 26 -4.78 -1.68 9.65
N ALA A 27 -5.68 -1.76 8.68
CA ALA A 27 -6.97 -1.06 8.71
C ALA A 27 -8.09 -1.78 9.50
N GLY A 28 -7.90 -3.03 9.92
CA GLY A 28 -9.00 -3.89 10.37
C GLY A 28 -9.08 -4.26 11.86
N LEU A 29 -8.07 -4.04 12.67
CA LEU A 29 -8.01 -4.61 14.03
C LEU A 29 -7.56 -3.59 15.10
N MET A 30 -8.33 -2.49 15.20
CA MET A 30 -8.21 -1.62 16.36
C MET A 30 -9.07 -2.18 17.52
N PHE A 31 -8.48 -2.86 18.46
CA PHE A 31 -9.09 -3.10 19.75
C PHE A 31 -9.01 -1.82 20.58
N ALA A 32 -10.05 -0.99 20.51
CA ALA A 32 -10.29 0.08 21.49
C ALA A 32 -10.69 -0.57 22.82
N GLY A 33 -9.70 -0.82 23.67
CA GLY A 33 -9.93 -1.17 25.07
C GLY A 33 -10.38 0.07 25.83
N CYS A 34 -11.68 0.34 25.94
CA CYS A 34 -12.24 1.28 26.89
C CYS A 34 -12.52 0.57 28.24
N GLY A 35 -11.76 0.88 29.28
CA GLY A 35 -12.09 0.45 30.65
C GLY A 35 -11.06 0.88 31.68
N SER A 36 -11.46 1.76 32.57
CA SER A 36 -10.99 2.05 33.94
C SER A 36 -9.54 1.63 34.31
N GLY A 37 -8.65 2.63 34.39
CA GLY A 37 -7.30 2.47 34.94
C GLY A 37 -6.45 1.56 34.04
N ASP A 38 -5.62 2.17 33.19
CA ASP A 38 -4.82 1.39 32.25
C ASP A 38 -3.88 0.44 33.00
N ALA A 39 -4.19 -0.86 32.94
CA ALA A 39 -3.38 -1.90 33.58
C ALA A 39 -2.05 -2.12 32.84
N ASN A 40 -1.92 -1.60 31.61
CA ASN A 40 -0.77 -1.76 30.73
C ASN A 40 -0.38 -0.41 30.08
N PRO A 41 0.02 0.61 30.87
CA PRO A 41 0.26 1.97 30.33
C PRO A 41 1.38 2.00 29.31
N SER A 42 2.47 1.24 29.51
CA SER A 42 3.61 1.20 28.60
C SER A 42 3.26 0.44 27.30
N VAL A 43 2.40 -0.59 27.37
CA VAL A 43 1.85 -1.24 26.16
C VAL A 43 1.00 -0.25 25.36
N THR A 44 0.14 0.52 26.02
CA THR A 44 -0.71 1.53 25.38
C THR A 44 0.11 2.61 24.69
N GLU A 45 1.15 3.13 25.40
CA GLU A 45 2.08 4.11 24.83
C GLU A 45 2.86 3.53 23.63
N GLY A 46 3.32 2.28 23.73
CA GLY A 46 3.99 1.58 22.64
C GLY A 46 3.10 1.39 21.41
N MET A 47 1.82 1.05 21.61
CA MET A 47 0.86 0.94 20.50
C MET A 47 0.59 2.29 19.85
N ALA A 48 0.48 3.38 20.62
CA ALA A 48 0.36 4.73 20.07
C ALA A 48 1.60 5.13 19.25
N ALA A 49 2.80 4.73 19.68
CA ALA A 49 4.04 4.94 18.92
C ALA A 49 4.05 4.11 17.61
N VAL A 50 3.53 2.87 17.62
CA VAL A 50 3.35 2.07 16.39
C VAL A 50 2.41 2.79 15.42
N GLU A 51 1.29 3.34 15.89
CA GLU A 51 0.35 4.11 15.07
C GLU A 51 0.98 5.39 14.50
N ALA A 52 1.85 6.04 15.28
CA ALA A 52 2.65 7.19 14.85
C ALA A 52 3.84 6.81 13.95
N LEU A 53 4.03 5.54 13.61
CA LEU A 53 5.15 4.99 12.85
C LEU A 53 6.52 5.20 13.52
N ASP A 54 6.54 5.55 14.80
CA ASP A 54 7.77 5.66 15.63
C ASP A 54 8.09 4.30 16.28
N TYR A 55 8.56 3.39 15.44
CA TYR A 55 8.80 2.01 15.84
C TYR A 55 9.94 1.85 16.86
N GLN A 56 10.90 2.78 16.88
CA GLN A 56 11.99 2.71 17.88
C GLN A 56 11.47 3.07 19.28
N THR A 57 10.68 4.13 19.41
CA THR A 57 9.99 4.46 20.67
C THR A 57 9.02 3.36 21.06
N ALA A 58 8.30 2.76 20.10
CA ALA A 58 7.42 1.64 20.38
C ALA A 58 8.15 0.46 21.04
N LEU A 59 9.30 0.05 20.51
CA LEU A 59 10.12 -1.03 21.09
C LEU A 59 10.55 -0.70 22.52
N GLN A 60 10.99 0.54 22.79
CA GLN A 60 11.38 0.96 24.15
C GLN A 60 10.19 0.87 25.13
N CYS A 61 9.00 1.28 24.70
CA CYS A 61 7.79 1.17 25.52
C CYS A 61 7.44 -0.28 25.82
N PHE A 62 7.51 -1.20 24.84
CA PHE A 62 7.25 -2.62 25.06
C PHE A 62 8.31 -3.29 25.95
N ASP A 63 9.58 -2.92 25.83
CA ASP A 63 10.64 -3.39 26.75
C ASP A 63 10.39 -2.91 28.17
N LYS A 64 9.94 -1.66 28.33
CA LYS A 64 9.54 -1.13 29.63
C LYS A 64 8.33 -1.88 30.19
N ALA A 65 7.29 -2.13 29.37
CA ALA A 65 6.14 -2.92 29.76
C ALA A 65 6.54 -4.31 30.32
N MET A 66 7.46 -4.99 29.66
CA MET A 66 8.01 -6.27 30.11
C MET A 66 8.72 -6.14 31.47
N THR A 67 9.48 -5.06 31.67
CA THR A 67 10.20 -4.79 32.92
C THR A 67 9.24 -4.47 34.07
N ASP A 68 8.20 -3.71 33.80
CA ASP A 68 7.19 -3.28 34.76
C ASP A 68 6.15 -4.39 35.08
N GLY A 69 6.27 -5.55 34.42
CA GLY A 69 5.39 -6.70 34.63
C GLY A 69 3.99 -6.54 34.04
N GLU A 70 3.84 -5.69 33.02
CA GLU A 70 2.62 -5.57 32.23
C GLU A 70 2.35 -6.83 31.38
N ASP A 71 1.23 -6.85 30.64
CA ASP A 71 0.84 -8.00 29.83
C ASP A 71 1.92 -8.39 28.81
N GLN A 72 2.58 -9.51 29.08
CA GLN A 72 3.68 -10.03 28.29
C GLN A 72 3.25 -10.39 26.86
N ARG A 73 2.04 -10.91 26.69
CA ARG A 73 1.51 -11.32 25.39
C ARG A 73 1.24 -10.11 24.51
N LEU A 74 0.65 -9.05 25.07
CA LEU A 74 0.43 -7.80 24.37
C LEU A 74 1.76 -7.10 24.04
N SER A 75 2.73 -7.14 24.96
CA SER A 75 4.06 -6.57 24.75
C SER A 75 4.78 -7.25 23.58
N TYR A 76 4.82 -8.59 23.54
CA TYR A 76 5.42 -9.31 22.41
C TYR A 76 4.68 -9.08 21.09
N ARG A 77 3.34 -9.03 21.10
CA ARG A 77 2.56 -8.66 19.90
C ARG A 77 2.96 -7.28 19.39
N GLY A 78 3.06 -6.30 20.29
CA GLY A 78 3.46 -4.93 19.97
C GLY A 78 4.89 -4.87 19.40
N GLN A 79 5.84 -5.58 20.01
CA GLN A 79 7.20 -5.72 19.46
C GLN A 79 7.18 -6.30 18.05
N GLY A 80 6.39 -7.35 17.81
CA GLY A 80 6.22 -7.93 16.47
C GLY A 80 5.75 -6.91 15.43
N LEU A 81 4.76 -6.08 15.79
CA LEU A 81 4.28 -4.99 14.91
C LEU A 81 5.37 -3.93 14.65
N ALA A 82 6.09 -3.53 15.68
CA ALA A 82 7.18 -2.55 15.55
C ALA A 82 8.33 -3.10 14.67
N TYR A 83 8.73 -4.36 14.86
CA TYR A 83 9.72 -5.02 14.02
C TYR A 83 9.26 -5.17 12.57
N MET A 84 7.98 -5.46 12.32
CA MET A 84 7.41 -5.44 10.97
C MET A 84 7.55 -4.06 10.32
N GLY A 85 7.26 -3.00 11.06
CA GLY A 85 7.41 -1.62 10.60
C GLY A 85 8.85 -1.26 10.26
N LEU A 86 9.82 -1.79 11.02
CA LEU A 86 11.26 -1.67 10.76
C LEU A 86 11.78 -2.63 9.68
N THR A 87 10.91 -3.44 9.06
CA THR A 87 11.29 -4.48 8.09
C THR A 87 12.23 -5.58 8.64
N GLN A 88 12.26 -5.73 9.96
CA GLN A 88 13.05 -6.74 10.69
C GLN A 88 12.19 -8.00 10.88
N TYR A 89 11.93 -8.70 9.77
CA TYR A 89 10.90 -9.75 9.74
C TYR A 89 11.25 -10.98 10.57
N GLU A 90 12.53 -11.32 10.74
CA GLU A 90 12.98 -12.41 11.62
C GLU A 90 12.62 -12.12 13.08
N ALA A 91 12.94 -10.91 13.55
CA ALA A 91 12.62 -10.47 14.91
C ALA A 91 11.10 -10.36 15.12
N ALA A 92 10.37 -9.92 14.08
CA ALA A 92 8.90 -9.87 14.11
C ALA A 92 8.29 -11.27 14.29
N ALA A 93 8.75 -12.26 13.52
CA ALA A 93 8.26 -13.63 13.62
C ALA A 93 8.52 -14.21 15.03
N GLU A 94 9.75 -14.04 15.55
CA GLU A 94 10.10 -14.48 16.88
C GLU A 94 9.21 -13.82 17.97
N ALA A 95 8.95 -12.53 17.84
CA ALA A 95 8.09 -11.81 18.79
C ALA A 95 6.64 -12.33 18.74
N PHE A 96 6.06 -12.55 17.54
CA PHE A 96 4.73 -13.13 17.42
C PHE A 96 4.65 -14.57 17.94
N GLU A 97 5.67 -15.40 17.71
CA GLU A 97 5.72 -16.75 18.25
C GLU A 97 5.78 -16.73 19.80
N LYS A 98 6.55 -15.81 20.38
CA LYS A 98 6.58 -15.58 21.85
C LYS A 98 5.22 -15.12 22.37
N ALA A 99 4.52 -14.23 21.65
CA ALA A 99 3.20 -13.79 22.01
C ALA A 99 2.19 -14.94 22.03
N LEU A 100 2.23 -15.83 21.04
CA LEU A 100 1.40 -17.05 21.02
C LEU A 100 1.77 -18.00 22.17
N GLY A 101 3.06 -18.15 22.46
CA GLY A 101 3.55 -18.98 23.57
C GLY A 101 3.17 -18.45 24.96
N ALA A 102 2.96 -17.15 25.11
CA ALA A 102 2.52 -16.50 26.35
C ALA A 102 0.99 -16.59 26.57
N GLY A 103 0.24 -17.18 25.64
CA GLY A 103 -1.20 -17.39 25.75
C GLY A 103 -1.59 -18.40 26.83
N SER A 104 -2.85 -18.37 27.24
CA SER A 104 -3.42 -19.24 28.30
C SER A 104 -3.60 -20.70 27.88
N GLY A 105 -3.22 -21.08 26.66
CA GLY A 105 -3.46 -22.40 26.06
C GLY A 105 -4.89 -22.59 25.52
N ARG A 106 -5.78 -21.63 25.71
CA ARG A 106 -7.10 -21.59 25.08
C ARG A 106 -7.09 -20.54 23.96
N VAL A 107 -7.45 -20.93 22.77
CA VAL A 107 -7.49 -20.04 21.61
C VAL A 107 -8.54 -18.94 21.83
N ASP A 108 -8.10 -17.68 21.68
CA ASP A 108 -8.92 -16.47 21.76
C ASP A 108 -8.76 -15.58 20.52
N ASP A 109 -9.41 -14.41 20.48
CA ASP A 109 -9.35 -13.50 19.34
C ASP A 109 -7.94 -12.92 19.11
N LEU A 110 -7.17 -12.76 20.17
CA LEU A 110 -5.79 -12.28 20.07
C LEU A 110 -4.87 -13.30 19.39
N ASP A 111 -5.09 -14.62 19.57
CA ASP A 111 -4.36 -15.64 18.83
C ASP A 111 -4.60 -15.55 17.34
N TYR A 112 -5.82 -15.27 16.90
CA TYR A 112 -6.12 -15.06 15.47
C TYR A 112 -5.42 -13.83 14.94
N ASP A 113 -5.50 -12.71 15.66
CA ASP A 113 -4.83 -11.47 15.30
C ASP A 113 -3.30 -11.68 15.12
N ILE A 114 -2.66 -12.29 16.12
CA ILE A 114 -1.22 -12.59 16.06
C ILE A 114 -0.89 -13.52 14.89
N ASN A 115 -1.69 -14.56 14.65
CA ASN A 115 -1.45 -15.48 13.53
C ASN A 115 -1.61 -14.82 12.17
N TYR A 116 -2.49 -13.82 12.00
CA TYR A 116 -2.58 -13.04 10.77
C TYR A 116 -1.28 -12.28 10.48
N TYR A 117 -0.71 -11.60 11.49
CA TYR A 117 0.56 -10.90 11.34
C TYR A 117 1.73 -11.87 11.13
N LEU A 118 1.76 -12.98 11.86
CA LEU A 118 2.78 -14.02 11.73
C LEU A 118 2.79 -14.63 10.33
N ALA A 119 1.63 -14.97 9.77
CA ALA A 119 1.54 -15.49 8.41
C ALA A 119 2.05 -14.49 7.37
N THR A 120 1.74 -13.20 7.56
CA THR A 120 2.25 -12.13 6.70
C THR A 120 3.77 -11.98 6.85
N THR A 121 4.28 -12.10 8.06
CA THR A 121 5.71 -12.03 8.37
C THR A 121 6.47 -13.18 7.70
N TYR A 122 5.96 -14.41 7.78
CA TYR A 122 6.54 -15.56 7.06
C TYR A 122 6.58 -15.34 5.54
N TYR A 123 5.52 -14.75 4.96
CA TYR A 123 5.55 -14.40 3.54
C TYR A 123 6.65 -13.38 3.20
N LYS A 124 6.87 -12.37 4.06
CA LYS A 124 7.94 -11.38 3.88
C LYS A 124 9.33 -11.98 4.00
N LEU A 125 9.49 -13.03 4.80
CA LEU A 125 10.71 -13.83 4.92
C LEU A 125 10.95 -14.78 3.73
N GLY A 126 9.97 -14.91 2.82
CA GLY A 126 10.02 -15.92 1.74
C GLY A 126 9.60 -17.32 2.19
N GLU A 127 9.17 -17.48 3.45
CA GLU A 127 8.69 -18.73 4.04
C GLU A 127 7.18 -18.95 3.74
N THR A 128 6.81 -18.82 2.48
CA THR A 128 5.41 -18.79 2.01
C THR A 128 4.61 -20.00 2.50
N GLU A 129 5.22 -21.18 2.55
CA GLU A 129 4.53 -22.40 3.01
C GLU A 129 4.16 -22.32 4.49
N LYS A 130 4.99 -21.76 5.36
CA LYS A 130 4.64 -21.52 6.77
C LYS A 130 3.45 -20.56 6.89
N GLY A 131 3.42 -19.50 6.08
CA GLY A 131 2.27 -18.59 6.00
C GLY A 131 0.99 -19.30 5.61
N ILE A 132 1.03 -20.18 4.58
CA ILE A 132 -0.12 -21.00 4.16
C ILE A 132 -0.57 -21.93 5.28
N GLN A 133 0.37 -22.58 5.99
CA GLN A 133 0.05 -23.46 7.13
C GLN A 133 -0.61 -22.69 8.28
N THR A 134 -0.18 -21.49 8.56
CA THR A 134 -0.80 -20.62 9.56
C THR A 134 -2.25 -20.29 9.19
N TYR A 135 -2.53 -19.94 7.93
CA TYR A 135 -3.92 -19.75 7.49
C TYR A 135 -4.73 -21.05 7.47
N ASN A 136 -4.13 -22.20 7.20
CA ASN A 136 -4.80 -23.50 7.34
C ASN A 136 -5.25 -23.73 8.79
N ALA A 137 -4.41 -23.39 9.78
CA ALA A 137 -4.77 -23.52 11.19
C ALA A 137 -5.92 -22.58 11.57
N ILE A 138 -5.90 -21.32 11.10
CA ILE A 138 -7.03 -20.39 11.29
C ILE A 138 -8.32 -20.98 10.71
N LEU A 139 -8.28 -21.46 9.46
CA LEU A 139 -9.45 -21.98 8.75
C LEU A 139 -9.98 -23.29 9.31
N ALA A 140 -9.13 -24.09 9.96
CA ALA A 140 -9.56 -25.30 10.69
C ALA A 140 -10.47 -24.95 11.87
N LEU A 141 -10.23 -23.82 12.53
CA LEU A 141 -11.03 -23.34 13.68
C LEU A 141 -12.15 -22.36 13.25
N ARG A 142 -11.91 -21.58 12.19
CA ARG A 142 -12.86 -20.59 11.64
C ARG A 142 -13.13 -20.86 10.15
N PRO A 143 -13.91 -21.90 9.79
CA PRO A 143 -14.09 -22.32 8.38
C PRO A 143 -14.93 -21.33 7.54
N LYS A 144 -15.41 -20.24 8.13
CA LYS A 144 -16.11 -19.14 7.44
C LYS A 144 -15.31 -17.83 7.44
N ASP A 145 -14.02 -17.89 7.77
CA ASP A 145 -13.18 -16.69 7.78
C ASP A 145 -12.80 -16.29 6.35
N LYS A 146 -13.52 -15.31 5.81
CA LYS A 146 -13.33 -14.81 4.45
C LYS A 146 -11.94 -14.20 4.21
N LEU A 147 -11.39 -13.53 5.24
CA LEU A 147 -10.08 -12.88 5.15
C LEU A 147 -8.96 -13.93 5.08
N ALA A 148 -9.04 -14.98 5.90
CA ALA A 148 -8.06 -16.06 5.86
C ALA A 148 -8.05 -16.79 4.50
N TYR A 149 -9.21 -17.01 3.88
CA TYR A 149 -9.27 -17.52 2.50
C TYR A 149 -8.62 -16.55 1.51
N CYS A 150 -8.95 -15.27 1.55
CA CYS A 150 -8.40 -14.26 0.65
C CYS A 150 -6.87 -14.21 0.75
N LEU A 151 -6.33 -14.12 1.96
CA LEU A 151 -4.89 -14.02 2.19
C LEU A 151 -4.16 -15.31 1.85
N ARG A 152 -4.72 -16.48 2.17
CA ARG A 152 -4.14 -17.78 1.77
C ARG A 152 -4.12 -17.93 0.24
N GLY A 153 -5.20 -17.54 -0.43
CA GLY A 153 -5.27 -17.49 -1.89
C GLY A 153 -4.16 -16.61 -2.47
N SER A 154 -3.96 -15.41 -1.89
CA SER A 154 -2.89 -14.50 -2.32
C SER A 154 -1.49 -15.11 -2.20
N LEU A 155 -1.23 -15.88 -1.12
CA LEU A 155 0.05 -16.59 -0.96
C LEU A 155 0.24 -17.72 -1.97
N ARG A 156 -0.86 -18.39 -2.34
CA ARG A 156 -0.85 -19.52 -3.29
C ARG A 156 -0.65 -19.11 -4.74
N LEU A 157 -0.95 -17.87 -5.10
CA LEU A 157 -0.86 -17.39 -6.50
C LEU A 157 0.50 -17.62 -7.15
N ALA A 158 1.58 -17.58 -6.38
CA ALA A 158 2.93 -17.80 -6.92
C ALA A 158 3.21 -19.26 -7.29
N THR A 159 2.50 -20.25 -6.72
CA THR A 159 2.84 -21.66 -6.79
C THR A 159 1.68 -22.56 -7.21
N ASP A 160 0.43 -22.19 -6.92
CA ASP A 160 -0.75 -23.02 -7.14
C ASP A 160 -1.98 -22.16 -7.42
N TYR A 161 -2.13 -21.76 -8.66
CA TYR A 161 -3.24 -20.91 -9.11
C TYR A 161 -4.61 -21.54 -8.85
N GLU A 162 -4.77 -22.85 -9.09
CA GLU A 162 -6.08 -23.51 -8.93
C GLU A 162 -6.57 -23.49 -7.48
N ARG A 163 -5.67 -23.75 -6.53
CA ARG A 163 -6.00 -23.62 -5.11
C ARG A 163 -6.18 -22.17 -4.67
N ALA A 164 -5.43 -21.24 -5.27
CA ALA A 164 -5.62 -19.80 -5.01
C ALA A 164 -7.00 -19.35 -5.46
N LYS A 165 -7.41 -19.75 -6.69
CA LYS A 165 -8.74 -19.44 -7.23
C LYS A 165 -9.87 -20.01 -6.36
N ALA A 166 -9.72 -21.26 -5.93
CA ALA A 166 -10.71 -21.89 -5.04
C ALA A 166 -10.85 -21.15 -3.70
N ASP A 167 -9.75 -20.64 -3.15
CA ASP A 167 -9.76 -19.81 -1.95
C ASP A 167 -10.48 -18.47 -2.20
N PHE A 168 -10.22 -17.80 -3.30
CA PHE A 168 -10.91 -16.55 -3.67
C PHE A 168 -12.40 -16.76 -3.91
N ASP A 169 -12.78 -17.79 -4.66
CA ASP A 169 -14.20 -18.14 -4.86
C ASP A 169 -14.92 -18.37 -3.52
N LYS A 170 -14.21 -19.04 -2.59
CA LYS A 170 -14.74 -19.26 -1.25
C LYS A 170 -14.87 -17.95 -0.45
N ALA A 171 -13.85 -17.08 -0.46
CA ALA A 171 -13.86 -15.78 0.19
C ALA A 171 -15.04 -14.94 -0.30
N ILE A 172 -15.23 -14.83 -1.62
CA ILE A 172 -16.31 -14.10 -2.28
C ILE A 172 -17.69 -14.69 -1.88
N SER A 173 -17.82 -16.02 -1.87
CA SER A 173 -19.07 -16.68 -1.49
C SER A 173 -19.50 -16.40 -0.06
N LEU A 174 -18.53 -16.16 0.84
CA LEU A 174 -18.75 -15.83 2.26
C LEU A 174 -19.04 -14.34 2.48
N ALA A 175 -18.70 -13.49 1.53
CA ALA A 175 -18.72 -12.04 1.68
C ALA A 175 -19.24 -11.34 0.40
N LYS A 176 -20.48 -11.68 0.02
CA LYS A 176 -21.08 -11.25 -1.28
C LYS A 176 -21.11 -9.73 -1.52
N GLU A 177 -21.12 -8.92 -0.46
CA GLU A 177 -21.19 -7.46 -0.52
C GLU A 177 -19.96 -6.79 0.08
N ASP A 178 -18.86 -7.54 0.28
CA ASP A 178 -17.58 -6.99 0.68
C ASP A 178 -16.77 -6.61 -0.55
N TYR A 179 -17.07 -5.44 -1.09
CA TYR A 179 -16.46 -4.95 -2.33
C TYR A 179 -14.99 -4.59 -2.14
N ASP A 180 -14.56 -4.25 -0.92
CA ASP A 180 -13.15 -4.00 -0.63
C ASP A 180 -12.34 -5.30 -0.66
N LEU A 181 -12.88 -6.39 -0.10
CA LEU A 181 -12.28 -7.72 -0.23
C LEU A 181 -12.16 -8.14 -1.70
N LEU A 182 -13.20 -7.89 -2.49
CA LEU A 182 -13.22 -8.21 -3.91
C LEU A 182 -12.15 -7.45 -4.70
N ILE A 183 -11.98 -6.16 -4.42
CA ILE A 183 -10.93 -5.34 -5.03
C ILE A 183 -9.54 -5.83 -4.61
N ASN A 184 -9.36 -6.24 -3.36
CA ASN A 184 -8.09 -6.81 -2.89
C ASN A 184 -7.76 -8.14 -3.60
N ILE A 185 -8.77 -8.97 -3.87
CA ILE A 185 -8.62 -10.18 -4.67
C ILE A 185 -8.19 -9.83 -6.10
N TYR A 186 -8.87 -8.85 -6.74
CA TYR A 186 -8.47 -8.34 -8.05
C TYR A 186 -7.01 -7.90 -8.08
N LEU A 187 -6.59 -7.05 -7.14
CA LEU A 187 -5.22 -6.55 -7.05
C LEU A 187 -4.18 -7.66 -6.83
N SER A 188 -4.56 -8.71 -6.09
CA SER A 188 -3.72 -9.89 -5.92
C SER A 188 -3.56 -10.66 -7.22
N LEU A 189 -4.65 -10.90 -7.94
CA LEU A 189 -4.66 -11.59 -9.23
C LEU A 189 -3.90 -10.81 -10.30
N GLU A 190 -4.12 -9.49 -10.40
CA GLU A 190 -3.43 -8.62 -11.36
C GLU A 190 -1.91 -8.66 -11.18
N ARG A 191 -1.43 -8.64 -9.92
CA ARG A 191 0.01 -8.71 -9.60
C ARG A 191 0.68 -9.96 -10.16
N TYR A 192 -0.03 -11.07 -10.19
CA TYR A 192 0.47 -12.36 -10.69
C TYR A 192 0.11 -12.64 -12.14
N GLY A 193 -0.40 -11.62 -12.87
CA GLY A 193 -0.70 -11.75 -14.30
C GLY A 193 -2.08 -12.35 -14.61
N TYR A 194 -2.94 -12.53 -13.62
CA TYR A 194 -4.30 -13.06 -13.77
C TYR A 194 -5.36 -11.93 -13.80
N ARG A 195 -5.02 -10.80 -14.42
CA ARG A 195 -5.86 -9.60 -14.48
C ARG A 195 -7.26 -9.89 -14.99
N GLU A 196 -7.38 -10.67 -16.07
CA GLU A 196 -8.65 -10.99 -16.72
C GLU A 196 -9.62 -11.70 -15.76
N VAL A 197 -9.12 -12.67 -15.00
CA VAL A 197 -9.93 -13.37 -13.97
C VAL A 197 -10.41 -12.41 -12.89
N GLY A 198 -9.55 -11.51 -12.45
CA GLY A 198 -9.93 -10.49 -11.48
C GLY A 198 -10.99 -9.52 -12.03
N GLN A 199 -10.88 -9.15 -13.33
CA GLN A 199 -11.87 -8.31 -14.00
C GLN A 199 -13.23 -9.00 -14.11
N GLU A 200 -13.29 -10.32 -14.35
CA GLU A 200 -14.56 -11.07 -14.36
C GLU A 200 -15.28 -10.99 -13.00
N TYR A 201 -14.55 -11.06 -11.89
CA TYR A 201 -15.13 -10.88 -10.55
C TYR A 201 -15.71 -9.47 -10.37
N LEU A 202 -14.98 -8.42 -10.79
CA LEU A 202 -15.45 -7.03 -10.70
C LEU A 202 -16.69 -6.79 -11.59
N GLN A 203 -16.70 -7.31 -12.83
CA GLN A 203 -17.83 -7.22 -13.75
C GLN A 203 -19.07 -7.92 -13.18
N THR A 204 -18.90 -9.11 -12.60
CA THR A 204 -19.99 -9.86 -11.97
C THR A 204 -20.60 -9.07 -10.80
N ALA A 205 -19.76 -8.43 -9.98
CA ALA A 205 -20.24 -7.60 -8.88
C ALA A 205 -21.00 -6.35 -9.37
N LEU A 206 -20.49 -5.67 -10.39
CA LEU A 206 -21.16 -4.50 -10.99
C LEU A 206 -22.48 -4.86 -11.68
N GLY A 207 -22.58 -6.05 -12.29
CA GLY A 207 -23.81 -6.55 -12.92
C GLY A 207 -24.89 -6.99 -11.93
N SER A 208 -24.53 -7.21 -10.66
CA SER A 208 -25.50 -7.48 -9.60
C SER A 208 -26.25 -6.18 -9.25
N GLU A 209 -27.57 -6.27 -8.99
CA GLU A 209 -28.38 -5.15 -8.49
C GLU A 209 -28.03 -4.78 -7.04
N ALA A 210 -26.75 -4.74 -6.69
CA ALA A 210 -26.29 -4.51 -5.34
C ALA A 210 -26.59 -3.06 -4.90
N LYS A 211 -27.67 -2.90 -4.13
CA LYS A 211 -28.12 -1.60 -3.59
C LYS A 211 -27.16 -1.04 -2.52
N SER A 212 -26.31 -1.89 -1.94
CA SER A 212 -25.35 -1.51 -0.88
C SER A 212 -24.04 -0.94 -1.40
N MET A 213 -23.73 -1.08 -2.69
CA MET A 213 -22.47 -0.60 -3.27
C MET A 213 -22.45 0.93 -3.33
N THR A 214 -21.47 1.55 -2.68
CA THR A 214 -21.29 3.02 -2.69
C THR A 214 -20.80 3.50 -4.06
N ASP A 215 -20.98 4.81 -4.33
CA ASP A 215 -20.44 5.43 -5.54
C ASP A 215 -18.91 5.28 -5.61
N TYR A 216 -18.22 5.36 -4.47
CA TYR A 216 -16.78 5.14 -4.40
C TYR A 216 -16.37 3.72 -4.80
N GLN A 217 -17.05 2.71 -4.27
CA GLN A 217 -16.77 1.32 -4.62
C GLN A 217 -17.03 1.05 -6.11
N ARG A 218 -18.11 1.59 -6.67
CA ARG A 218 -18.38 1.51 -8.12
C ARG A 218 -17.29 2.19 -8.93
N GLY A 219 -16.91 3.41 -8.55
CA GLY A 219 -15.85 4.15 -9.22
C GLY A 219 -14.51 3.40 -9.21
N ARG A 220 -14.13 2.79 -8.07
CA ARG A 220 -12.93 1.93 -7.97
C ARG A 220 -12.99 0.74 -8.92
N MET A 221 -14.12 0.04 -8.98
CA MET A 221 -14.27 -1.12 -9.86
C MET A 221 -14.15 -0.72 -11.33
N TYR A 222 -14.83 0.35 -11.75
CA TYR A 222 -14.71 0.87 -13.11
C TYR A 222 -13.28 1.30 -13.45
N TYR A 223 -12.57 1.92 -12.51
CA TYR A 223 -11.17 2.28 -12.67
C TYR A 223 -10.30 1.04 -12.97
N TYR A 224 -10.43 -0.02 -12.18
CA TYR A 224 -9.68 -1.27 -12.37
C TYR A 224 -10.09 -2.06 -13.62
N LEU A 225 -11.30 -1.84 -14.11
CA LEU A 225 -11.76 -2.38 -15.40
C LEU A 225 -11.25 -1.57 -16.60
N GLY A 226 -10.67 -0.38 -16.37
CA GLY A 226 -10.25 0.54 -17.44
C GLY A 226 -11.38 1.36 -18.05
N ASP A 227 -12.56 1.31 -17.45
CA ASP A 227 -13.70 2.15 -17.85
C ASP A 227 -13.64 3.49 -17.10
N TYR A 228 -12.71 4.32 -17.54
CA TYR A 228 -12.39 5.56 -16.85
C TYR A 228 -13.50 6.61 -16.93
N ASP A 229 -14.37 6.57 -17.94
CA ASP A 229 -15.52 7.47 -18.02
C ASP A 229 -16.56 7.17 -16.93
N ASN A 230 -16.89 5.91 -16.71
CA ASN A 230 -17.75 5.51 -15.62
C ASN A 230 -17.06 5.70 -14.26
N ALA A 231 -15.77 5.39 -14.16
CA ALA A 231 -14.98 5.64 -12.95
C ALA A 231 -15.07 7.12 -12.53
N ARG A 232 -14.80 8.05 -13.46
CA ARG A 232 -14.93 9.50 -13.24
C ARG A 232 -16.33 9.86 -12.74
N ASN A 233 -17.38 9.39 -13.42
CA ASN A 233 -18.75 9.74 -13.08
C ASN A 233 -19.16 9.32 -11.66
N TYR A 234 -18.71 8.16 -11.21
CA TYR A 234 -18.98 7.67 -9.86
C TYR A 234 -18.08 8.33 -8.82
N LEU A 235 -16.79 8.52 -9.12
CA LEU A 235 -15.84 9.16 -8.19
C LEU A 235 -16.15 10.64 -7.94
N GLU A 236 -16.67 11.36 -8.94
CA GLU A 236 -17.15 12.74 -8.75
C GLU A 236 -18.31 12.80 -7.75
N LYS A 237 -19.21 11.81 -7.75
CA LYS A 237 -20.29 11.71 -6.76
C LYS A 237 -19.73 11.38 -5.37
N ALA A 238 -18.76 10.46 -5.30
CA ALA A 238 -18.15 10.01 -4.05
C ALA A 238 -17.25 11.05 -3.39
N ARG A 239 -16.79 12.07 -4.13
CA ARG A 239 -15.81 13.06 -3.69
C ARG A 239 -16.15 13.73 -2.36
N LYS A 240 -17.46 13.96 -2.08
CA LYS A 240 -17.91 14.62 -0.85
C LYS A 240 -18.03 13.67 0.34
N SER A 241 -18.32 12.38 0.09
CA SER A 241 -18.58 11.38 1.13
C SER A 241 -17.32 10.63 1.56
N GLU A 242 -16.38 10.40 0.65
CA GLU A 242 -15.21 9.55 0.86
C GLU A 242 -13.88 10.34 0.93
N GLY A 243 -13.96 11.67 0.83
CA GLY A 243 -12.83 12.58 1.07
C GLY A 243 -11.60 12.28 0.22
N SER A 244 -10.43 12.25 0.87
CA SER A 244 -9.12 12.14 0.22
C SER A 244 -8.96 10.91 -0.66
N ALA A 245 -9.53 9.76 -0.26
CA ALA A 245 -9.41 8.52 -1.04
C ALA A 245 -10.09 8.62 -2.41
N ALA A 246 -11.31 9.19 -2.45
CA ALA A 246 -12.02 9.41 -3.71
C ALA A 246 -11.33 10.49 -4.57
N ILE A 247 -10.83 11.54 -3.94
CA ILE A 247 -10.11 12.63 -4.62
C ILE A 247 -8.84 12.09 -5.29
N LEU A 248 -8.05 11.29 -4.58
CA LEU A 248 -6.83 10.70 -5.12
C LEU A 248 -7.12 9.81 -6.35
N LEU A 249 -8.09 8.92 -6.24
CA LEU A 249 -8.43 8.01 -7.33
C LEU A 249 -9.07 8.75 -8.51
N LEU A 250 -9.82 9.84 -8.25
CA LEU A 250 -10.37 10.70 -9.29
C LEU A 250 -9.25 11.40 -10.07
N GLY A 251 -8.22 11.92 -9.39
CA GLY A 251 -7.04 12.48 -10.05
C GLY A 251 -6.36 11.47 -10.96
N GLN A 252 -6.14 10.24 -10.49
CA GLN A 252 -5.61 9.15 -11.30
C GLN A 252 -6.51 8.81 -12.49
N THR A 253 -7.82 8.86 -12.30
CA THR A 253 -8.79 8.62 -13.38
C THR A 253 -8.68 9.68 -14.47
N TYR A 254 -8.50 10.96 -14.12
CA TYR A 254 -8.26 12.01 -15.08
C TYR A 254 -6.92 11.89 -15.81
N GLU A 255 -5.87 11.40 -15.13
CA GLU A 255 -4.59 11.06 -15.80
C GLU A 255 -4.79 10.01 -16.89
N GLU A 256 -5.52 8.92 -16.59
CA GLU A 256 -5.79 7.85 -17.55
C GLU A 256 -6.66 8.32 -18.74
N LEU A 257 -7.53 9.30 -18.51
CA LEU A 257 -8.30 9.97 -19.57
C LEU A 257 -7.48 10.99 -20.38
N GLY A 258 -6.24 11.29 -19.94
CA GLY A 258 -5.40 12.32 -20.55
C GLY A 258 -5.84 13.75 -20.23
N ASP A 259 -6.75 13.93 -19.28
CA ASP A 259 -7.26 15.24 -18.88
C ASP A 259 -6.44 15.82 -17.72
N PHE A 260 -5.21 16.16 -18.03
CA PHE A 260 -4.22 16.61 -17.03
C PHE A 260 -4.61 17.92 -16.34
N ASN A 261 -5.40 18.80 -16.98
CA ASN A 261 -5.88 20.02 -16.33
C ASN A 261 -6.80 19.70 -15.14
N TYR A 262 -7.74 18.76 -15.31
CA TYR A 262 -8.60 18.34 -14.22
C TYR A 262 -7.83 17.51 -13.18
N ALA A 263 -6.91 16.64 -13.59
CA ALA A 263 -6.04 15.93 -12.66
C ALA A 263 -5.26 16.89 -11.75
N ILE A 264 -4.64 17.94 -12.31
CA ILE A 264 -3.95 19.00 -11.56
C ILE A 264 -4.89 19.68 -10.54
N SER A 265 -6.10 20.04 -10.98
CA SER A 265 -7.09 20.67 -10.11
C SER A 265 -7.48 19.77 -8.93
N VAL A 266 -7.69 18.47 -9.20
CA VAL A 266 -8.06 17.47 -8.21
C VAL A 266 -6.93 17.23 -7.21
N TYR A 267 -5.68 17.13 -7.67
CA TYR A 267 -4.53 16.98 -6.78
C TYR A 267 -4.27 18.21 -5.92
N ASN A 268 -4.46 19.42 -6.46
CA ASN A 268 -4.39 20.63 -5.65
C ASN A 268 -5.45 20.62 -4.54
N THR A 269 -6.69 20.21 -4.85
CA THR A 269 -7.75 20.06 -3.83
C THR A 269 -7.38 19.03 -2.76
N TYR A 270 -6.73 17.91 -3.14
CA TYR A 270 -6.22 16.96 -2.16
C TYR A 270 -5.21 17.59 -1.21
N LEU A 271 -4.26 18.36 -1.79
CA LEU A 271 -3.17 18.99 -1.05
C LEU A 271 -3.61 20.18 -0.18
N GLU A 272 -4.80 20.75 -0.40
CA GLU A 272 -5.42 21.70 0.54
C GLU A 272 -5.77 21.03 1.88
N GLY A 273 -6.09 19.74 1.87
CA GLY A 273 -6.44 18.95 3.06
C GLY A 273 -5.29 18.17 3.67
N ASP A 274 -4.36 17.69 2.84
CA ASP A 274 -3.21 16.86 3.25
C ASP A 274 -1.97 17.20 2.43
N GLN A 275 -1.05 17.94 3.02
CA GLN A 275 0.23 18.33 2.40
C GLN A 275 1.38 17.35 2.69
N THR A 276 1.11 16.22 3.35
CA THR A 276 2.15 15.26 3.76
C THR A 276 2.32 14.09 2.78
N ASN A 277 1.53 14.05 1.71
CA ASN A 277 1.53 12.94 0.76
C ASN A 277 2.48 13.20 -0.42
N ALA A 278 3.71 12.69 -0.31
CA ALA A 278 4.75 12.84 -1.34
C ALA A 278 4.34 12.23 -2.71
N SER A 279 3.53 11.17 -2.72
CA SER A 279 3.02 10.55 -3.94
C SER A 279 2.09 11.48 -4.72
N VAL A 280 1.27 12.28 -4.04
CA VAL A 280 0.39 13.25 -4.69
C VAL A 280 1.19 14.39 -5.32
N TYR A 281 2.23 14.89 -4.64
CA TYR A 281 3.14 15.88 -5.23
C TYR A 281 3.86 15.32 -6.46
N ASN A 282 4.28 14.06 -6.43
CA ASN A 282 4.87 13.40 -7.60
C ASN A 282 3.89 13.36 -8.79
N ARG A 283 2.64 12.92 -8.57
CA ARG A 283 1.62 12.88 -9.62
C ARG A 283 1.29 14.27 -10.15
N LEU A 284 1.13 15.26 -9.26
CA LEU A 284 0.94 16.65 -9.66
C LEU A 284 2.08 17.16 -10.54
N GLY A 285 3.33 16.86 -10.16
CA GLY A 285 4.51 17.21 -10.96
C GLY A 285 4.50 16.55 -12.34
N LEU A 286 4.17 15.26 -12.42
CA LEU A 286 4.07 14.53 -13.69
C LEU A 286 2.97 15.09 -14.60
N CYS A 287 1.78 15.38 -14.07
CA CYS A 287 0.71 16.02 -14.85
C CYS A 287 1.16 17.40 -15.39
N LYS A 288 1.88 18.18 -14.59
CA LYS A 288 2.43 19.48 -15.03
C LYS A 288 3.53 19.30 -16.09
N MET A 289 4.33 18.22 -16.01
CA MET A 289 5.30 17.86 -17.05
C MET A 289 4.62 17.57 -18.40
N GLU A 290 3.53 16.81 -18.39
CA GLU A 290 2.72 16.52 -19.59
C GLU A 290 2.15 17.81 -20.22
N MET A 291 1.74 18.77 -19.37
CA MET A 291 1.27 20.10 -19.78
C MET A 291 2.41 21.07 -20.14
N LYS A 292 3.67 20.64 -20.08
CA LYS A 292 4.89 21.46 -20.31
C LYS A 292 5.04 22.66 -19.35
N MET A 293 4.41 22.56 -18.17
CA MET A 293 4.50 23.55 -17.09
C MET A 293 5.71 23.21 -16.21
N TYR A 294 6.91 23.28 -16.80
CA TYR A 294 8.11 22.69 -16.18
C TYR A 294 8.55 23.34 -14.87
N GLU A 295 8.45 24.67 -14.76
CA GLU A 295 8.77 25.38 -13.52
C GLU A 295 7.82 24.98 -12.38
N GLU A 296 6.53 24.83 -12.69
CA GLU A 296 5.55 24.40 -11.71
C GLU A 296 5.68 22.90 -11.35
N ALA A 297 6.08 22.07 -12.32
CA ALA A 297 6.41 20.66 -12.07
C ALA A 297 7.61 20.54 -11.12
N LEU A 298 8.64 21.35 -11.36
CA LEU A 298 9.82 21.43 -10.49
C LEU A 298 9.43 21.78 -9.05
N ALA A 299 8.58 22.80 -8.88
CA ALA A 299 8.10 23.21 -7.56
C ALA A 299 7.32 22.05 -6.86
N ALA A 300 6.51 21.30 -7.59
CA ALA A 300 5.79 20.15 -7.04
C ALA A 300 6.75 19.03 -6.59
N PHE A 301 7.72 18.64 -7.42
CA PHE A 301 8.71 17.64 -7.04
C PHE A 301 9.56 18.05 -5.83
N GLN A 302 9.94 19.33 -5.76
CA GLN A 302 10.68 19.87 -4.62
C GLN A 302 9.84 19.88 -3.34
N ALA A 303 8.55 20.23 -3.43
CA ALA A 303 7.65 20.16 -2.28
C ALA A 303 7.53 18.72 -1.76
N GLY A 304 7.34 17.74 -2.65
CA GLY A 304 7.31 16.32 -2.27
C GLY A 304 8.62 15.83 -1.64
N LYS A 305 9.78 16.28 -2.13
CA LYS A 305 11.10 15.96 -1.54
C LYS A 305 11.28 16.47 -0.11
N ASN A 306 10.65 17.60 0.23
CA ASN A 306 10.77 18.21 1.55
C ASN A 306 9.93 17.50 2.63
N ILE A 307 9.13 16.52 2.25
CA ILE A 307 8.37 15.70 3.20
C ILE A 307 9.32 14.70 3.84
N GLU A 308 9.40 14.72 5.16
CA GLU A 308 10.24 13.82 5.94
C GLU A 308 9.76 12.36 5.82
N ASN A 309 10.71 11.44 5.82
CA ASN A 309 10.46 9.98 5.81
C ASN A 309 9.57 9.48 4.67
N ASN A 310 9.55 10.20 3.52
CA ASN A 310 8.78 9.76 2.36
C ASN A 310 9.51 8.64 1.59
N ASP A 311 8.71 7.69 1.08
CA ASP A 311 9.18 6.56 0.27
C ASP A 311 9.39 6.92 -1.22
N MET A 312 9.07 8.15 -1.62
CA MET A 312 9.17 8.66 -2.98
C MET A 312 10.48 9.41 -3.28
N MET A 313 11.40 9.51 -2.31
CA MET A 313 12.60 10.34 -2.42
C MET A 313 13.42 10.05 -3.70
N GLN A 314 13.64 8.78 -4.02
CA GLN A 314 14.36 8.40 -5.23
C GLN A 314 13.66 8.89 -6.50
N THR A 315 12.34 8.64 -6.59
CA THR A 315 11.52 9.05 -7.76
C THR A 315 11.46 10.56 -7.91
N LEU A 316 11.23 11.28 -6.81
CA LEU A 316 11.13 12.75 -6.81
C LEU A 316 12.46 13.42 -7.22
N ARG A 317 13.59 12.90 -6.72
CA ARG A 317 14.92 13.41 -7.11
C ARG A 317 15.20 13.17 -8.59
N PHE A 318 14.82 12.00 -9.12
CA PHE A 318 14.99 11.70 -10.54
C PHE A 318 14.11 12.60 -11.40
N ASN A 319 12.84 12.76 -11.06
CA ASN A 319 11.90 13.61 -11.79
C ASN A 319 12.30 15.10 -11.76
N GLU A 320 12.86 15.58 -10.65
CA GLU A 320 13.46 16.93 -10.58
C GLU A 320 14.59 17.10 -11.60
N ILE A 321 15.48 16.12 -11.72
CA ILE A 321 16.59 16.15 -12.68
C ILE A 321 16.07 16.21 -14.11
N ILE A 322 15.14 15.31 -14.46
CA ILE A 322 14.50 15.29 -15.79
C ILE A 322 13.80 16.62 -16.09
N THR A 323 13.21 17.25 -15.07
CA THR A 323 12.56 18.56 -15.24
C THR A 323 13.57 19.66 -15.56
N TYR A 324 14.75 19.69 -14.92
CA TYR A 324 15.83 20.61 -15.30
C TYR A 324 16.32 20.40 -16.74
N GLU A 325 16.36 19.15 -17.21
CA GLU A 325 16.68 18.86 -18.61
C GLU A 325 15.62 19.43 -19.56
N ARG A 326 14.34 19.27 -19.23
CA ARG A 326 13.24 19.85 -20.02
C ARG A 326 13.28 21.38 -20.06
N LEU A 327 13.78 22.01 -19.01
CA LEU A 327 14.04 23.45 -18.93
C LEU A 327 15.32 23.88 -19.68
N GLY A 328 16.12 22.93 -20.22
CA GLY A 328 17.40 23.21 -20.87
C GLY A 328 18.53 23.53 -19.90
N ASN A 329 18.32 23.37 -18.59
CA ASN A 329 19.34 23.62 -17.57
C ASN A 329 20.19 22.36 -17.31
N TYR A 330 20.91 21.95 -18.35
CA TYR A 330 21.71 20.71 -18.32
C TYR A 330 22.81 20.73 -17.26
N LYS A 331 23.37 21.91 -16.96
CA LYS A 331 24.40 22.04 -15.92
C LYS A 331 23.86 21.68 -14.54
N GLN A 332 22.67 22.17 -14.21
CA GLN A 332 22.01 21.84 -12.94
C GLN A 332 21.59 20.37 -12.90
N ALA A 333 21.03 19.86 -14.01
CA ALA A 333 20.66 18.45 -14.14
C ALA A 333 21.87 17.54 -13.90
N ALA A 334 23.01 17.80 -14.53
CA ALA A 334 24.25 17.04 -14.36
C ALA A 334 24.78 17.06 -12.91
N SER A 335 24.72 18.24 -12.27
CA SER A 335 25.13 18.38 -10.86
C SER A 335 24.26 17.53 -9.93
N LEU A 336 22.93 17.60 -10.09
CA LEU A 336 21.98 16.82 -9.30
C LEU A 336 22.09 15.33 -9.58
N MET A 337 22.32 14.92 -10.85
CA MET A 337 22.49 13.52 -11.24
C MET A 337 23.74 12.90 -10.61
N SER A 338 24.82 13.65 -10.46
CA SER A 338 26.01 13.19 -9.74
C SER A 338 25.69 12.85 -8.28
N GLY A 339 24.96 13.72 -7.59
CA GLY A 339 24.51 13.48 -6.21
C GLY A 339 23.48 12.36 -6.10
N TYR A 340 22.61 12.21 -7.10
CA TYR A 340 21.66 11.11 -7.19
C TYR A 340 22.37 9.75 -7.30
N LEU A 341 23.33 9.62 -8.21
CA LEU A 341 24.09 8.38 -8.42
C LEU A 341 24.98 8.01 -7.23
N SER A 342 25.40 9.00 -6.42
CA SER A 342 26.09 8.70 -5.16
C SER A 342 25.18 8.01 -4.14
N ALA A 343 23.88 8.29 -4.16
CA ALA A 343 22.89 7.68 -3.28
C ALA A 343 22.28 6.39 -3.87
N TYR A 344 22.20 6.30 -5.20
CA TYR A 344 21.57 5.20 -5.95
C TYR A 344 22.49 4.70 -7.06
N PRO A 345 23.65 4.10 -6.73
CA PRO A 345 24.70 3.76 -7.71
C PRO A 345 24.25 2.72 -8.74
N ASP A 346 23.28 1.86 -8.40
CA ASP A 346 22.83 0.76 -9.26
C ASP A 346 21.69 1.16 -10.22
N ASP A 347 21.32 2.46 -10.29
CA ASP A 347 20.30 2.93 -11.24
C ASP A 347 20.90 3.08 -12.64
N GLU A 348 20.83 2.03 -13.45
CA GLU A 348 21.34 1.99 -14.81
C GLU A 348 20.75 3.08 -15.74
N THR A 349 19.50 3.51 -15.47
CA THR A 349 18.87 4.57 -16.26
C THR A 349 19.51 5.90 -15.95
N ALA A 350 19.71 6.19 -14.68
CA ALA A 350 20.39 7.40 -14.25
C ALA A 350 21.86 7.44 -14.71
N GLN A 351 22.56 6.29 -14.69
CA GLN A 351 23.92 6.19 -15.22
C GLN A 351 23.98 6.56 -16.72
N ARG A 352 23.06 6.05 -17.53
CA ARG A 352 22.97 6.36 -18.97
C ARG A 352 22.64 7.84 -19.21
N GLU A 353 21.69 8.38 -18.46
CA GLU A 353 21.30 9.80 -18.55
C GLU A 353 22.46 10.71 -18.13
N TYR A 354 23.22 10.34 -17.11
CA TYR A 354 24.38 11.12 -16.68
C TYR A 354 25.50 11.21 -17.74
N ILE A 355 25.72 10.12 -18.50
CA ILE A 355 26.66 10.13 -19.63
C ILE A 355 26.19 11.16 -20.66
N PHE A 356 24.91 11.19 -21.00
CA PHE A 356 24.33 12.18 -21.91
C PHE A 356 24.53 13.62 -21.39
N LEU A 357 24.20 13.87 -20.13
CA LEU A 357 24.29 15.18 -19.48
C LEU A 357 25.74 15.75 -19.49
N LYS A 358 26.75 14.89 -19.36
CA LYS A 358 28.15 15.29 -19.41
C LYS A 358 28.61 15.82 -20.80
N THR A 359 27.84 15.59 -21.84
CA THR A 359 28.14 16.03 -23.21
C THR A 359 27.46 17.35 -23.57
N ARG A 360 26.65 17.92 -22.68
CA ARG A 360 25.91 19.18 -22.88
C ARG A 360 26.50 20.30 -22.02
#